data_0f2c20a42ee28fd0ed6f5e79acc5854d
#
_entry.id   0f2c20a42ee28fd0ed6f5e79acc5854d
#
_cell.length_a   1.000
_cell.length_b   1.000
_cell.length_c   1.000
_cell.angle_alpha   90.00
_cell.angle_beta   90.00
_cell.angle_gamma   90.00
#
_symmetry.space_group_name_H-M   'P 1'
#
loop_
_entity.id
_entity.type
_entity.pdbx_description
1 polymer ?
#
loop_
_entity_poly.entity_id
_entity_poly.type
_entity_poly.pdbx_seq_one_letter_code
_entity_poly.pdbx_strand_id
1 'polypeptide(L)'
;MIYLLLGEDTLAKDAQIAELKKSLCPQPGALSFDYESLDPHKLDPETLKKALLTLPALAPKRLIVIRSAHQLKTLHKDLIVGLMEKFLPTTVLVLDSSEWEPRDDFIRKLKNTKVLTLGAARRFNVFDMTKAMEARNEIEALKILDQLFDLGIHPLQIMGGLVWWLAKSRTGMALQRFERGLRALQETDIHIKRSRLKPEHALEILVVKLMLSR
;
A
#
# COMPACT_ATOMS: atom_id res chain seq x y z
N MET A 1 -17.99 2.11 -12.95
CA MET A 1 -16.97 1.40 -12.14
C MET A 1 -15.92 2.39 -11.67
N ILE A 2 -15.46 2.29 -10.44
CA ILE A 2 -14.37 3.14 -9.91
C ILE A 2 -13.12 2.27 -9.74
N TYR A 3 -11.98 2.77 -10.21
CA TYR A 3 -10.67 2.20 -9.95
C TYR A 3 -9.92 3.09 -8.96
N LEU A 4 -9.40 2.50 -7.91
CA LEU A 4 -8.54 3.16 -6.95
C LEU A 4 -7.13 2.60 -7.14
N LEU A 5 -6.22 3.40 -7.71
CA LEU A 5 -4.83 3.04 -7.92
C LEU A 5 -4.00 3.59 -6.75
N LEU A 6 -3.51 2.70 -5.91
CA LEU A 6 -2.73 3.05 -4.71
C LEU A 6 -1.26 2.69 -4.90
N GLY A 7 -0.38 3.45 -4.25
CA GLY A 7 1.05 3.15 -4.19
C GLY A 7 1.92 4.19 -4.88
N GLU A 8 3.23 3.98 -4.84
CA GLU A 8 4.23 4.96 -5.29
C GLU A 8 4.75 4.66 -6.71
N ASP A 9 4.48 3.48 -7.28
CA ASP A 9 4.93 3.13 -8.62
C ASP A 9 4.11 3.83 -9.71
N THR A 10 4.57 4.99 -10.09
CA THR A 10 3.94 5.81 -11.13
C THR A 10 3.94 5.11 -12.49
N LEU A 11 5.00 4.34 -12.81
CA LEU A 11 5.10 3.61 -14.08
C LEU A 11 4.04 2.51 -14.19
N ALA A 12 3.88 1.72 -13.13
CA ALA A 12 2.84 0.67 -13.09
C ALA A 12 1.43 1.27 -13.14
N LYS A 13 1.19 2.41 -12.47
CA LYS A 13 -0.09 3.15 -12.55
C LYS A 13 -0.35 3.67 -13.95
N ASP A 14 0.66 4.26 -14.61
CA ASP A 14 0.54 4.74 -15.98
C ASP A 14 0.29 3.61 -16.96
N ALA A 15 0.95 2.46 -16.79
CA ALA A 15 0.68 1.26 -17.59
C ALA A 15 -0.78 0.79 -17.41
N GLN A 16 -1.29 0.77 -16.17
CA GLN A 16 -2.68 0.39 -15.89
C GLN A 16 -3.68 1.38 -16.50
N ILE A 17 -3.40 2.69 -16.42
CA ILE A 17 -4.24 3.71 -17.08
C ILE A 17 -4.18 3.58 -18.60
N ALA A 18 -3.00 3.28 -19.17
CA ALA A 18 -2.85 3.04 -20.61
C ALA A 18 -3.64 1.81 -21.08
N GLU A 19 -3.68 0.75 -20.29
CA GLU A 19 -4.50 -0.43 -20.55
C GLU A 19 -6.00 -0.10 -20.52
N LEU A 20 -6.44 0.66 -19.52
CA LEU A 20 -7.83 1.15 -19.45
C LEU A 20 -8.20 2.02 -20.65
N LYS A 21 -7.30 2.92 -21.10
CA LYS A 21 -7.51 3.71 -22.32
C LYS A 21 -7.70 2.83 -23.56
N LYS A 22 -6.86 1.82 -23.75
CA LYS A 22 -6.97 0.89 -24.88
C LYS A 22 -8.27 0.09 -24.85
N SER A 23 -8.67 -0.37 -23.66
CA SER A 23 -9.88 -1.20 -23.53
C SER A 23 -11.18 -0.41 -23.63
N LEU A 24 -11.21 0.83 -23.13
CA LEU A 24 -12.43 1.64 -23.09
C LEU A 24 -12.58 2.56 -24.30
N CYS A 25 -11.47 3.02 -24.87
CA CYS A 25 -11.45 3.94 -26.00
C CYS A 25 -10.69 3.35 -27.21
N PRO A 26 -11.13 2.19 -27.77
CA PRO A 26 -10.40 1.52 -28.85
C PRO A 26 -10.51 2.24 -30.20
N GLN A 27 -11.47 3.12 -30.37
CA GLN A 27 -11.73 3.79 -31.63
C GLN A 27 -10.77 4.98 -31.85
N PRO A 28 -10.30 5.24 -33.07
CA PRO A 28 -9.54 6.44 -33.39
C PRO A 28 -10.29 7.71 -32.99
N GLY A 29 -9.61 8.62 -32.29
CA GLY A 29 -10.23 9.87 -31.84
C GLY A 29 -11.02 9.77 -30.52
N ALA A 30 -11.42 8.59 -30.05
CA ALA A 30 -12.21 8.45 -28.81
C ALA A 30 -11.49 9.06 -27.58
N LEU A 31 -10.17 8.98 -27.53
CA LEU A 31 -9.37 9.58 -26.44
C LEU A 31 -9.50 11.10 -26.38
N SER A 32 -9.76 11.78 -27.51
CA SER A 32 -9.92 13.23 -27.51
C SER A 32 -11.25 13.70 -26.91
N PHE A 33 -12.26 12.83 -26.92
CA PHE A 33 -13.62 13.18 -26.45
C PHE A 33 -13.99 12.47 -25.16
N ASP A 34 -13.57 11.21 -25.01
CA ASP A 34 -14.04 10.32 -23.96
C ASP A 34 -13.00 10.02 -22.87
N TYR A 35 -11.84 10.69 -22.93
CA TYR A 35 -10.82 10.64 -21.88
C TYR A 35 -10.54 12.04 -21.35
N GLU A 36 -10.49 12.16 -20.03
CA GLU A 36 -10.13 13.40 -19.34
C GLU A 36 -9.27 13.11 -18.11
N SER A 37 -8.21 13.92 -17.94
CA SER A 37 -7.34 13.85 -16.75
C SER A 37 -7.51 15.15 -15.96
N LEU A 38 -7.87 15.01 -14.69
CA LEU A 38 -8.16 16.13 -13.79
C LEU A 38 -7.07 16.24 -12.71
N ASP A 39 -6.62 17.47 -12.46
CA ASP A 39 -5.68 17.82 -11.41
C ASP A 39 -6.45 18.45 -10.24
N PRO A 40 -6.45 17.86 -9.03
CA PRO A 40 -7.16 18.37 -7.86
C PRO A 40 -6.83 19.82 -7.48
N HIS A 41 -5.60 20.28 -7.76
CA HIS A 41 -5.18 21.65 -7.44
C HIS A 41 -5.90 22.73 -8.27
N LYS A 42 -6.28 22.39 -9.51
CA LYS A 42 -6.92 23.28 -10.47
C LYS A 42 -8.40 22.97 -10.67
N LEU A 43 -8.89 21.98 -9.95
CA LEU A 43 -10.25 21.47 -10.12
C LEU A 43 -11.24 22.30 -9.33
N ASP A 44 -12.21 22.88 -10.01
CA ASP A 44 -13.38 23.47 -9.39
C ASP A 44 -14.56 22.47 -9.38
N PRO A 45 -15.53 22.63 -8.45
CA PRO A 45 -16.65 21.71 -8.31
C PRO A 45 -17.53 21.58 -9.57
N GLU A 46 -17.72 22.67 -10.30
CA GLU A 46 -18.57 22.65 -11.51
C GLU A 46 -17.89 21.90 -12.66
N THR A 47 -16.56 22.09 -12.83
CA THR A 47 -15.76 21.31 -13.80
C THR A 47 -15.79 19.83 -13.47
N LEU A 48 -15.62 19.44 -12.19
CA LEU A 48 -15.74 18.06 -11.77
C LEU A 48 -17.12 17.47 -12.06
N LYS A 49 -18.18 18.20 -11.71
CA LYS A 49 -19.56 17.80 -11.96
C LYS A 49 -19.84 17.62 -13.46
N LYS A 50 -19.40 18.57 -14.29
CA LYS A 50 -19.50 18.50 -15.74
C LYS A 50 -18.75 17.27 -16.29
N ALA A 51 -17.50 17.05 -15.88
CA ALA A 51 -16.71 15.91 -16.32
C ALA A 51 -17.41 14.57 -16.00
N LEU A 52 -17.91 14.41 -14.75
CA LEU A 52 -18.57 13.19 -14.31
C LEU A 52 -19.90 12.91 -15.03
N LEU A 53 -20.68 13.94 -15.35
CA LEU A 53 -22.03 13.79 -15.93
C LEU A 53 -22.04 13.86 -17.46
N THR A 54 -20.93 14.24 -18.12
CA THR A 54 -20.84 14.24 -19.57
C THR A 54 -20.89 12.81 -20.10
N LEU A 55 -21.79 12.57 -21.06
CA LEU A 55 -21.92 11.28 -21.70
C LEU A 55 -20.75 11.00 -22.66
N PRO A 56 -20.39 9.74 -22.86
CA PRO A 56 -19.38 9.37 -23.86
C PRO A 56 -19.88 9.71 -25.27
N ALA A 57 -18.95 10.15 -26.13
CA ALA A 57 -19.26 10.54 -27.51
C ALA A 57 -19.02 9.40 -28.50
N LEU A 58 -17.90 8.70 -28.39
CA LEU A 58 -17.47 7.64 -29.31
C LEU A 58 -17.22 6.31 -28.60
N ALA A 59 -16.79 6.33 -27.34
CA ALA A 59 -16.50 5.13 -26.57
C ALA A 59 -17.77 4.58 -25.88
N PRO A 60 -17.81 3.30 -25.50
CA PRO A 60 -18.90 2.76 -24.71
C PRO A 60 -19.01 3.38 -23.31
N LYS A 61 -17.89 3.90 -22.79
CA LYS A 61 -17.84 4.60 -21.50
C LYS A 61 -16.75 5.68 -21.53
N ARG A 62 -17.02 6.80 -20.87
CA ARG A 62 -16.06 7.85 -20.64
C ARG A 62 -15.05 7.45 -19.57
N LEU A 63 -13.77 7.74 -19.75
CA LEU A 63 -12.70 7.50 -18.80
C LEU A 63 -12.22 8.82 -18.19
N ILE A 64 -12.41 8.97 -16.88
CA ILE A 64 -11.93 10.12 -16.13
C ILE A 64 -10.85 9.66 -15.15
N VAL A 65 -9.71 10.33 -15.17
CA VAL A 65 -8.59 10.06 -14.29
C VAL A 65 -8.35 11.28 -13.40
N ILE A 66 -8.41 11.10 -12.09
CA ILE A 66 -8.02 12.13 -11.12
C ILE A 66 -6.66 11.72 -10.54
N ARG A 67 -5.62 12.48 -10.92
CA ARG A 67 -4.27 12.30 -10.40
C ARG A 67 -4.16 12.89 -9.00
N SER A 68 -3.31 12.30 -8.14
CA SER A 68 -3.12 12.77 -6.76
C SER A 68 -4.44 12.94 -6.00
N ALA A 69 -5.34 11.96 -6.13
CA ALA A 69 -6.71 12.04 -5.62
C ALA A 69 -6.81 12.21 -4.08
N HIS A 70 -5.72 11.94 -3.32
CA HIS A 70 -5.64 12.25 -1.89
C HIS A 70 -5.75 13.75 -1.58
N GLN A 71 -5.42 14.60 -2.56
CA GLN A 71 -5.50 16.06 -2.45
C GLN A 71 -6.88 16.63 -2.76
N LEU A 72 -7.85 15.79 -3.10
CA LEU A 72 -9.23 16.22 -3.31
C LEU A 72 -9.80 16.86 -2.03
N LYS A 73 -10.36 18.06 -2.17
CA LYS A 73 -11.08 18.75 -1.08
C LYS A 73 -12.36 17.98 -0.73
N THR A 74 -12.83 18.14 0.50
CA THR A 74 -14.06 17.49 0.99
C THR A 74 -15.24 17.69 0.05
N LEU A 75 -15.42 18.92 -0.47
CA LEU A 75 -16.49 19.24 -1.42
C LEU A 75 -16.44 18.37 -2.70
N HIS A 76 -15.24 18.11 -3.24
CA HIS A 76 -15.09 17.24 -4.41
C HIS A 76 -15.40 15.77 -4.07
N LYS A 77 -14.96 15.30 -2.90
CA LYS A 77 -15.26 13.95 -2.40
C LYS A 77 -16.76 13.74 -2.24
N ASP A 78 -17.47 14.73 -1.66
CA ASP A 78 -18.92 14.68 -1.48
C ASP A 78 -19.67 14.70 -2.81
N LEU A 79 -19.20 15.49 -3.78
CA LEU A 79 -19.76 15.50 -5.14
C LEU A 79 -19.61 14.13 -5.82
N ILE A 80 -18.45 13.52 -5.75
CA ILE A 80 -18.22 12.18 -6.33
C ILE A 80 -19.20 11.18 -5.70
N VAL A 81 -19.31 11.14 -4.37
CA VAL A 81 -20.23 10.24 -3.66
C VAL A 81 -21.69 10.53 -4.05
N GLY A 82 -22.09 11.79 -4.05
CA GLY A 82 -23.49 12.19 -4.33
C GLY A 82 -23.92 11.95 -5.79
N LEU A 83 -22.97 11.92 -6.73
CA LEU A 83 -23.25 11.73 -8.14
C LEU A 83 -22.99 10.30 -8.66
N MET A 84 -22.48 9.39 -7.81
CA MET A 84 -22.07 8.04 -8.23
C MET A 84 -23.13 7.29 -9.01
N GLU A 85 -24.37 7.29 -8.55
CA GLU A 85 -25.46 6.55 -9.20
C GLU A 85 -25.79 7.10 -10.60
N LYS A 86 -25.50 8.37 -10.84
CA LYS A 86 -25.76 9.04 -12.12
C LYS A 86 -24.65 8.79 -13.14
N PHE A 87 -23.38 8.81 -12.73
CA PHE A 87 -22.26 8.68 -13.69
C PHE A 87 -21.72 7.26 -13.88
N LEU A 88 -21.82 6.38 -12.89
CA LEU A 88 -21.25 5.01 -12.98
C LEU A 88 -21.74 4.19 -14.17
N PRO A 89 -22.97 4.32 -14.68
CA PRO A 89 -23.39 3.61 -15.87
C PRO A 89 -22.58 3.94 -17.12
N THR A 90 -22.21 5.22 -17.28
CA THR A 90 -21.58 5.78 -18.49
C THR A 90 -20.12 6.15 -18.34
N THR A 91 -19.61 6.18 -17.10
CA THR A 91 -18.27 6.68 -16.79
C THR A 91 -17.49 5.68 -15.94
N VAL A 92 -16.21 5.52 -16.28
CA VAL A 92 -15.20 4.85 -15.45
C VAL A 92 -14.35 5.94 -14.81
N LEU A 93 -14.33 5.97 -13.48
CA LEU A 93 -13.53 6.92 -12.71
C LEU A 93 -12.29 6.21 -12.15
N VAL A 94 -11.12 6.78 -12.41
CA VAL A 94 -9.84 6.33 -11.85
C VAL A 94 -9.38 7.37 -10.84
N LEU A 95 -9.18 6.96 -9.61
CA LEU A 95 -8.60 7.75 -8.55
C LEU A 95 -7.17 7.24 -8.31
N ASP A 96 -6.19 8.03 -8.72
CA ASP A 96 -4.76 7.72 -8.56
C ASP A 96 -4.23 8.43 -7.33
N SER A 97 -3.67 7.68 -6.38
CA SER A 97 -3.11 8.20 -5.14
C SER A 97 -1.91 7.42 -4.66
N SER A 98 -0.87 8.11 -4.16
CA SER A 98 0.26 7.49 -3.46
C SER A 98 -0.05 7.23 -1.99
N GLU A 99 -0.85 8.09 -1.36
CA GLU A 99 -1.02 8.19 0.09
C GLU A 99 -2.49 8.14 0.49
N TRP A 100 -3.18 7.03 0.29
CA TRP A 100 -4.57 6.95 0.74
C TRP A 100 -4.74 5.86 1.79
N GLU A 101 -5.29 6.25 2.94
CA GLU A 101 -5.61 5.28 3.97
C GLU A 101 -6.85 4.47 3.58
N PRO A 102 -6.80 3.14 3.65
CA PRO A 102 -7.95 2.28 3.36
C PRO A 102 -9.16 2.53 4.28
N ARG A 103 -8.96 3.25 5.38
CA ARG A 103 -9.99 3.61 6.37
C ARG A 103 -10.62 4.98 6.13
N ASP A 104 -10.20 5.72 5.09
CA ASP A 104 -10.81 7.01 4.75
C ASP A 104 -12.31 6.81 4.49
N ASP A 105 -13.14 7.59 5.16
CA ASP A 105 -14.60 7.54 5.05
C ASP A 105 -15.09 7.75 3.62
N PHE A 106 -14.37 8.51 2.82
CA PHE A 106 -14.67 8.69 1.41
C PHE A 106 -14.56 7.37 0.65
N ILE A 107 -13.47 6.62 0.83
CA ILE A 107 -13.28 5.32 0.16
C ILE A 107 -14.35 4.32 0.57
N ARG A 108 -14.71 4.30 1.85
CA ARG A 108 -15.78 3.42 2.37
C ARG A 108 -17.15 3.71 1.77
N LYS A 109 -17.41 4.96 1.38
CA LYS A 109 -18.65 5.37 0.70
C LYS A 109 -18.67 5.06 -0.78
N LEU A 110 -17.51 4.80 -1.43
CA LEU A 110 -17.42 4.47 -2.84
C LEU A 110 -17.99 3.08 -3.13
N LYS A 111 -19.03 3.01 -3.95
CA LYS A 111 -19.63 1.76 -4.41
C LYS A 111 -18.93 1.27 -5.68
N ASN A 112 -18.94 -0.04 -5.94
CA ASN A 112 -18.42 -0.65 -7.16
C ASN A 112 -16.97 -0.25 -7.48
N THR A 113 -16.11 -0.31 -6.44
CA THR A 113 -14.71 0.10 -6.49
C THR A 113 -13.79 -1.10 -6.62
N LYS A 114 -12.88 -1.06 -7.59
CA LYS A 114 -11.76 -2.00 -7.72
C LYS A 114 -10.49 -1.31 -7.23
N VAL A 115 -9.92 -1.83 -6.17
CA VAL A 115 -8.66 -1.31 -5.60
C VAL A 115 -7.50 -2.10 -6.21
N LEU A 116 -6.55 -1.37 -6.78
CA LEU A 116 -5.29 -1.89 -7.32
C LEU A 116 -4.15 -1.22 -6.59
N THR A 117 -3.37 -1.99 -5.85
CA THR A 117 -2.17 -1.49 -5.18
C THR A 117 -0.97 -1.75 -6.10
N LEU A 118 -0.36 -0.68 -6.60
CA LEU A 118 0.71 -0.70 -7.59
C LEU A 118 1.97 -0.06 -7.00
N GLY A 119 3.06 -0.81 -6.96
CA GLY A 119 4.32 -0.33 -6.42
C GLY A 119 4.32 -0.06 -4.91
N ALA A 120 3.26 -0.35 -4.21
CA ALA A 120 3.39 -0.60 -2.80
C ALA A 120 3.98 -2.01 -2.68
N ALA A 121 5.28 -2.13 -2.59
CA ALA A 121 5.77 -3.10 -1.62
C ALA A 121 4.92 -2.82 -0.38
N ARG A 122 4.09 -3.81 0.03
CA ARG A 122 3.36 -3.77 1.29
C ARG A 122 4.34 -3.19 2.29
N ARG A 123 4.07 -1.99 2.84
CA ARG A 123 5.00 -1.39 3.82
C ARG A 123 4.96 -2.32 5.01
N PHE A 124 5.83 -3.30 4.96
CA PHE A 124 5.98 -4.23 6.04
C PHE A 124 6.49 -3.46 7.26
N ASN A 125 5.96 -3.84 8.38
CA ASN A 125 6.44 -3.38 9.67
C ASN A 125 6.99 -4.56 10.47
N VAL A 126 7.63 -4.27 11.59
CA VAL A 126 8.23 -5.31 12.45
C VAL A 126 7.18 -6.33 12.92
N PHE A 127 5.91 -5.93 13.07
CA PHE A 127 4.83 -6.85 13.47
C PHE A 127 4.45 -7.83 12.36
N ASP A 128 4.59 -7.46 11.09
CA ASP A 128 4.36 -8.39 9.97
C ASP A 128 5.46 -9.45 9.94
N MET A 129 6.72 -9.06 10.20
CA MET A 129 7.83 -9.98 10.36
C MET A 129 7.59 -10.95 11.52
N THR A 130 7.19 -10.45 12.70
CA THR A 130 6.92 -11.32 13.86
C THR A 130 5.75 -12.26 13.62
N LYS A 131 4.71 -11.88 12.86
CA LYS A 131 3.65 -12.79 12.42
C LYS A 131 4.16 -13.89 11.51
N ALA A 132 5.06 -13.58 10.56
CA ALA A 132 5.70 -14.60 9.73
C ALA A 132 6.53 -15.58 10.58
N MET A 133 7.22 -15.08 11.63
CA MET A 133 7.94 -15.90 12.60
C MET A 133 6.98 -16.81 13.40
N GLU A 134 5.83 -16.31 13.85
CA GLU A 134 4.78 -17.10 14.52
C GLU A 134 4.21 -18.20 13.61
N ALA A 135 4.01 -17.88 12.32
CA ALA A 135 3.58 -18.83 11.29
C ALA A 135 4.69 -19.81 10.87
N ARG A 136 5.90 -19.71 11.42
CA ARG A 136 7.09 -20.51 11.06
C ARG A 136 7.47 -20.43 9.58
N ASN A 137 7.23 -19.27 8.97
CA ASN A 137 7.64 -18.98 7.60
C ASN A 137 8.95 -18.19 7.59
N GLU A 138 10.07 -18.93 7.62
CA GLU A 138 11.42 -18.35 7.70
C GLU A 138 11.75 -17.49 6.51
N ILE A 139 11.37 -17.95 5.31
CA ILE A 139 11.64 -17.25 4.05
C ILE A 139 10.92 -15.91 4.05
N GLU A 140 9.65 -15.88 4.46
CA GLU A 140 8.86 -14.66 4.51
C GLU A 140 9.37 -13.71 5.60
N ALA A 141 9.74 -14.22 6.77
CA ALA A 141 10.29 -13.41 7.85
C ALA A 141 11.59 -12.69 7.42
N LEU A 142 12.51 -13.39 6.73
CA LEU A 142 13.75 -12.83 6.22
C LEU A 142 13.51 -11.84 5.08
N LYS A 143 12.57 -12.11 4.16
CA LYS A 143 12.18 -11.15 3.12
C LYS A 143 11.61 -9.86 3.70
N ILE A 144 10.78 -9.97 4.74
CA ILE A 144 10.24 -8.78 5.41
C ILE A 144 11.37 -8.02 6.11
N LEU A 145 12.31 -8.70 6.74
CA LEU A 145 13.49 -8.08 7.37
C LEU A 145 14.29 -7.26 6.36
N ASP A 146 14.58 -7.83 5.19
CA ASP A 146 15.29 -7.16 4.09
C ASP A 146 14.54 -5.90 3.64
N GLN A 147 13.23 -6.00 3.43
CA GLN A 147 12.40 -4.86 3.07
C GLN A 147 12.34 -3.77 4.16
N LEU A 148 12.41 -4.15 5.44
CA LEU A 148 12.50 -3.16 6.53
C LEU A 148 13.81 -2.36 6.46
N PHE A 149 14.92 -2.99 6.06
CA PHE A 149 16.18 -2.30 5.82
C PHE A 149 16.11 -1.39 4.59
N ASP A 150 15.52 -1.84 3.49
CA ASP A 150 15.31 -1.04 2.27
C ASP A 150 14.45 0.20 2.56
N LEU A 151 13.48 0.11 3.47
CA LEU A 151 12.68 1.23 3.96
C LEU A 151 13.43 2.15 4.93
N GLY A 152 14.70 1.87 5.23
CA GLY A 152 15.51 2.67 6.14
C GLY A 152 15.14 2.51 7.62
N ILE A 153 14.43 1.45 8.00
CA ILE A 153 14.08 1.21 9.41
C ILE A 153 15.36 0.87 10.19
N HIS A 154 15.60 1.65 11.24
CA HIS A 154 16.83 1.51 12.00
C HIS A 154 16.90 0.13 12.72
N PRO A 155 18.05 -0.58 12.67
CA PRO A 155 18.22 -1.91 13.26
C PRO A 155 17.81 -2.03 14.73
N LEU A 156 18.07 -1.01 15.54
CA LEU A 156 17.63 -0.99 16.94
C LEU A 156 16.10 -0.93 17.11
N GLN A 157 15.39 -0.33 16.16
CA GLN A 157 13.93 -0.31 16.15
C GLN A 157 13.37 -1.70 15.83
N ILE A 158 13.98 -2.41 14.87
CA ILE A 158 13.64 -3.79 14.55
C ILE A 158 13.88 -4.69 15.77
N MET A 159 15.04 -4.54 16.40
CA MET A 159 15.38 -5.30 17.61
C MET A 159 14.40 -5.02 18.76
N GLY A 160 13.97 -3.78 18.97
CA GLY A 160 12.94 -3.43 19.94
C GLY A 160 11.63 -4.19 19.71
N GLY A 161 11.20 -4.32 18.45
CA GLY A 161 10.04 -5.11 18.07
C GLY A 161 10.20 -6.61 18.36
N LEU A 162 11.39 -7.17 18.14
CA LEU A 162 11.70 -8.57 18.49
C LEU A 162 11.70 -8.80 19.99
N VAL A 163 12.23 -7.87 20.78
CA VAL A 163 12.17 -7.92 22.26
C VAL A 163 10.71 -7.94 22.73
N TRP A 164 9.88 -7.03 22.19
CA TRP A 164 8.48 -6.97 22.53
C TRP A 164 7.74 -8.27 22.16
N TRP A 165 8.00 -8.80 20.94
CA TRP A 165 7.42 -10.07 20.50
C TRP A 165 7.82 -11.24 21.40
N LEU A 166 9.10 -11.37 21.77
CA LEU A 166 9.57 -12.44 22.66
C LEU A 166 8.91 -12.31 24.03
N ALA A 167 8.82 -11.10 24.59
CA ALA A 167 8.16 -10.84 25.87
C ALA A 167 6.67 -11.22 25.85
N LYS A 168 5.95 -10.88 24.76
CA LYS A 168 4.55 -11.25 24.57
C LYS A 168 4.35 -12.76 24.45
N SER A 169 5.27 -13.45 23.80
CA SER A 169 5.20 -14.91 23.56
C SER A 169 5.52 -15.73 24.82
N ARG A 170 5.96 -15.10 25.90
CA ARG A 170 6.39 -15.78 27.14
C ARG A 170 5.34 -16.71 27.73
N THR A 171 4.06 -16.32 27.74
CA THR A 171 2.98 -17.11 28.35
C THR A 171 2.67 -18.42 27.62
N GLY A 172 3.02 -18.54 26.34
CA GLY A 172 2.83 -19.75 25.52
C GLY A 172 4.11 -20.49 25.19
N MET A 173 5.27 -20.08 25.73
CA MET A 173 6.58 -20.60 25.38
C MET A 173 7.24 -21.33 26.56
N ALA A 174 7.92 -22.45 26.31
CA ALA A 174 8.71 -23.11 27.30
C ALA A 174 9.83 -22.20 27.83
N LEU A 175 10.08 -22.22 29.15
CA LEU A 175 11.03 -21.33 29.81
C LEU A 175 12.43 -21.39 29.17
N GLN A 176 12.93 -22.58 28.88
CA GLN A 176 14.24 -22.77 28.22
C GLN A 176 14.32 -22.12 26.84
N ARG A 177 13.21 -22.11 26.08
CA ARG A 177 13.13 -21.46 24.78
C ARG A 177 13.17 -19.96 24.95
N PHE A 178 12.42 -19.41 25.91
CA PHE A 178 12.43 -18.00 26.24
C PHE A 178 13.83 -17.52 26.64
N GLU A 179 14.52 -18.25 27.53
CA GLU A 179 15.88 -17.92 27.95
C GLU A 179 16.88 -17.92 26.79
N ARG A 180 16.79 -18.92 25.89
CA ARG A 180 17.63 -18.96 24.68
C ARG A 180 17.37 -17.76 23.77
N GLY A 181 16.11 -17.40 23.58
CA GLY A 181 15.75 -16.21 22.81
C GLY A 181 16.29 -14.93 23.42
N LEU A 182 16.20 -14.79 24.74
CA LEU A 182 16.73 -13.63 25.46
C LEU A 182 18.25 -13.52 25.35
N ARG A 183 18.97 -14.65 25.47
CA ARG A 183 20.43 -14.69 25.26
C ARG A 183 20.81 -14.31 23.83
N ALA A 184 20.08 -14.81 22.83
CA ALA A 184 20.32 -14.46 21.42
C ALA A 184 20.15 -12.96 21.17
N LEU A 185 19.11 -12.33 21.76
CA LEU A 185 18.91 -10.89 21.71
C LEU A 185 20.07 -10.11 22.35
N GLN A 186 20.50 -10.53 23.55
CA GLN A 186 21.62 -9.88 24.25
C GLN A 186 22.93 -9.98 23.47
N GLU A 187 23.26 -11.18 22.95
CA GLU A 187 24.44 -11.39 22.11
C GLU A 187 24.42 -10.49 20.86
N THR A 188 23.27 -10.41 20.20
CA THR A 188 23.10 -9.58 19.01
C THR A 188 23.27 -8.10 19.32
N ASP A 189 22.70 -7.60 20.43
CA ASP A 189 22.88 -6.21 20.88
C ASP A 189 24.38 -5.88 21.11
N ILE A 190 25.11 -6.80 21.76
CA ILE A 190 26.55 -6.66 22.00
C ILE A 190 27.33 -6.66 20.68
N HIS A 191 26.98 -7.54 19.74
CA HIS A 191 27.64 -7.61 18.43
C HIS A 191 27.46 -6.34 17.64
N ILE A 192 26.26 -5.76 17.62
CA ILE A 192 25.96 -4.49 16.95
C ILE A 192 26.72 -3.33 17.64
N LYS A 193 26.59 -3.20 18.96
CA LYS A 193 27.21 -2.09 19.72
C LYS A 193 28.73 -2.11 19.68
N ARG A 194 29.34 -3.28 19.57
CA ARG A 194 30.80 -3.44 19.46
C ARG A 194 31.29 -3.54 18.02
N SER A 195 30.44 -3.26 17.04
CA SER A 195 30.75 -3.32 15.60
C SER A 195 31.41 -4.64 15.16
N ARG A 196 31.05 -5.75 15.81
CA ARG A 196 31.56 -7.10 15.48
C ARG A 196 30.90 -7.69 14.25
N LEU A 197 29.64 -7.32 14.00
CA LEU A 197 28.85 -7.68 12.85
C LEU A 197 28.13 -6.44 12.31
N LYS A 198 27.90 -6.40 11.01
CA LYS A 198 27.00 -5.41 10.43
C LYS A 198 25.60 -5.63 11.02
N PRO A 199 24.87 -4.57 11.39
CA PRO A 199 23.56 -4.66 12.03
C PRO A 199 22.57 -5.55 11.26
N GLU A 200 22.59 -5.48 9.93
CA GLU A 200 21.73 -6.27 9.04
C GLU A 200 21.98 -7.77 9.24
N HIS A 201 23.24 -8.20 9.11
CA HIS A 201 23.61 -9.61 9.28
C HIS A 201 23.39 -10.12 10.73
N ALA A 202 23.61 -9.25 11.71
CA ALA A 202 23.34 -9.59 13.10
C ALA A 202 21.86 -9.89 13.35
N LEU A 203 20.95 -9.12 12.71
CA LEU A 203 19.52 -9.32 12.83
C LEU A 203 19.01 -10.51 12.01
N GLU A 204 19.56 -10.78 10.82
CA GLU A 204 19.28 -12.01 10.07
C GLU A 204 19.57 -13.25 10.90
N ILE A 205 20.78 -13.33 11.49
CA ILE A 205 21.19 -14.43 12.37
C ILE A 205 20.25 -14.53 13.58
N LEU A 206 19.85 -13.39 14.15
CA LEU A 206 18.95 -13.36 15.29
C LEU A 206 17.57 -13.94 14.94
N VAL A 207 16.97 -13.51 13.83
CA VAL A 207 15.66 -14.00 13.36
C VAL A 207 15.72 -15.52 13.17
N VAL A 208 16.74 -16.04 12.50
CA VAL A 208 16.94 -17.48 12.32
C VAL A 208 17.10 -18.20 13.66
N LYS A 209 17.93 -17.70 14.59
CA LYS A 209 18.11 -18.29 15.94
C LYS A 209 16.78 -18.33 16.72
N LEU A 210 15.96 -17.27 16.66
CA LEU A 210 14.68 -17.21 17.36
C LEU A 210 13.65 -18.20 16.78
N MET A 211 13.73 -18.49 15.49
CA MET A 211 12.84 -19.45 14.81
C MET A 211 13.27 -20.90 15.01
N LEU A 212 14.57 -21.18 14.96
CA LEU A 212 15.13 -22.52 15.14
C LEU A 212 15.15 -23.00 16.61
N SER A 213 14.96 -22.11 17.58
CA SER A 213 14.95 -22.45 19.00
C SER A 213 13.72 -23.32 19.32
N ARG A 214 13.85 -24.63 19.07
CA ARG A 214 12.89 -25.66 19.52
C ARG A 214 13.03 -25.91 21.00
#